data_3d2785775c82693e8a013dbebd211270
#
_entry.id   3d2785775c82693e8a013dbebd211270
#
_cell.length_a   1.000
_cell.length_b   1.000
_cell.length_c   1.000
_cell.angle_alpha   90.00
_cell.angle_beta   90.00
_cell.angle_gamma   90.00
#
_symmetry.space_group_name_H-M   'P 1'
#
loop_
_entity.id
_entity.type
_entity.pdbx_description
1 polymer ?
#
loop_
_entity_poly.entity_id
_entity_poly.type
_entity_poly.pdbx_seq_one_letter_code
_entity_poly.pdbx_strand_id
1 'polypeptide(L)'
;VEVTLHPKAKEFLFEHFATMRKVFSDVLGQVETDYISIALINQTGQIFFLSSNPSIEQNLIEKNLWLFDGCYQSSFFNQDMHKLWSELPHTGCTGLIKQYKQIEPGLITGISIPAEYGSYKAIFSFGLKRINPYIQNKTSIHCEKLLAMGKYALRQIQDYLTFPDKQSYTIAKPKLKLIINNQVTYEHTPG
;
A
#
# COMPACT_ATOMS: atom_id res chain seq x y z
N VAL A 1 -8.63 -14.22 -12.89
CA VAL A 1 -9.15 -14.15 -11.51
C VAL A 1 -9.77 -12.78 -11.34
N GLU A 2 -11.04 -12.73 -10.94
CA GLU A 2 -11.72 -11.48 -10.59
C GLU A 2 -11.12 -10.91 -9.32
N VAL A 3 -10.76 -9.62 -9.33
CA VAL A 3 -10.18 -8.95 -8.17
C VAL A 3 -11.32 -8.50 -7.27
N THR A 4 -11.22 -8.79 -5.97
CA THR A 4 -12.18 -8.39 -4.94
C THR A 4 -11.49 -7.57 -3.85
N LEU A 5 -12.21 -6.67 -3.21
CA LEU A 5 -11.64 -5.89 -2.11
C LEU A 5 -11.46 -6.78 -0.88
N HIS A 6 -10.26 -6.73 -0.28
CA HIS A 6 -10.05 -7.42 0.99
C HIS A 6 -10.96 -6.83 2.09
N PRO A 7 -11.66 -7.64 2.92
CA PRO A 7 -12.62 -7.13 3.91
C PRO A 7 -12.06 -6.08 4.86
N LYS A 8 -10.76 -6.17 5.18
CA LYS A 8 -10.05 -5.23 6.06
C LYS A 8 -9.28 -4.14 5.31
N ALA A 9 -9.44 -4.00 3.99
CA ALA A 9 -8.64 -3.06 3.19
C ALA A 9 -8.75 -1.62 3.68
N LYS A 10 -9.96 -1.17 4.03
CA LYS A 10 -10.21 0.19 4.53
C LYS A 10 -9.63 0.39 5.92
N GLU A 11 -9.87 -0.53 6.85
CA GLU A 11 -9.32 -0.46 8.21
C GLU A 11 -7.80 -0.42 8.19
N PHE A 12 -7.18 -1.32 7.44
CA PHE A 12 -5.73 -1.42 7.32
C PHE A 12 -5.09 -0.14 6.80
N LEU A 13 -5.73 0.53 5.85
CA LEU A 13 -5.25 1.78 5.26
C LEU A 13 -5.09 2.91 6.30
N PHE A 14 -5.96 2.97 7.30
CA PHE A 14 -5.96 4.01 8.32
C PHE A 14 -5.30 3.59 9.63
N GLU A 15 -5.45 2.34 10.05
CA GLU A 15 -4.90 1.83 11.31
C GLU A 15 -3.39 2.02 11.40
N HIS A 16 -2.70 1.85 10.27
CA HIS A 16 -1.24 1.92 10.20
C HIS A 16 -0.71 3.16 9.49
N PHE A 17 -1.55 4.18 9.31
CA PHE A 17 -1.19 5.37 8.53
C PHE A 17 0.06 6.08 9.05
N ALA A 18 0.23 6.21 10.37
CA ALA A 18 1.39 6.89 10.95
C ALA A 18 2.73 6.22 10.54
N THR A 19 2.77 4.89 10.57
CA THR A 19 3.93 4.10 10.15
C THR A 19 4.17 4.22 8.65
N MET A 20 3.11 4.07 7.85
CA MET A 20 3.18 4.20 6.39
C MET A 20 3.66 5.60 5.99
N ARG A 21 3.12 6.65 6.62
CA ARG A 21 3.50 8.04 6.36
C ARG A 21 4.99 8.28 6.58
N LYS A 22 5.56 7.74 7.65
CA LYS A 22 6.99 7.87 7.92
C LYS A 22 7.82 7.26 6.80
N VAL A 23 7.55 6.01 6.44
CA VAL A 23 8.28 5.30 5.38
C VAL A 23 8.11 6.01 4.02
N PHE A 24 6.87 6.38 3.66
CA PHE A 24 6.62 7.05 2.39
C PHE A 24 7.23 8.44 2.32
N SER A 25 7.29 9.20 3.43
CA SER A 25 7.95 10.51 3.45
C SER A 25 9.44 10.40 3.14
N ASP A 26 10.11 9.38 3.66
CA ASP A 26 11.53 9.13 3.37
C ASP A 26 11.74 8.79 1.89
N VAL A 27 10.82 8.03 1.29
CA VAL A 27 10.88 7.66 -0.14
C VAL A 27 10.58 8.85 -1.04
N LEU A 28 9.51 9.60 -0.75
CA LEU A 28 9.11 10.77 -1.55
C LEU A 28 10.20 11.85 -1.57
N GLY A 29 11.00 11.97 -0.50
CA GLY A 29 12.16 12.87 -0.46
C GLY A 29 13.32 12.47 -1.36
N GLN A 30 13.37 11.20 -1.80
CA GLN A 30 14.46 10.68 -2.64
C GLN A 30 14.09 10.58 -4.13
N VAL A 31 12.81 10.61 -4.44
CA VAL A 31 12.27 10.63 -5.80
C VAL A 31 11.40 11.87 -5.98
N GLU A 32 11.45 12.47 -7.15
CA GLU A 32 10.68 13.69 -7.45
C GLU A 32 9.20 13.37 -7.70
N THR A 33 8.54 12.79 -6.69
CA THR A 33 7.12 12.44 -6.70
C THR A 33 6.43 13.00 -5.47
N ASP A 34 5.15 13.32 -5.59
CA ASP A 34 4.35 13.93 -4.52
C ASP A 34 3.41 12.92 -3.85
N TYR A 35 3.24 11.75 -4.47
CA TYR A 35 2.33 10.71 -4.02
C TYR A 35 2.87 9.34 -4.39
N ILE A 36 2.71 8.40 -3.48
CA ILE A 36 2.97 6.98 -3.70
C ILE A 36 1.83 6.15 -3.11
N SER A 37 1.38 5.17 -3.88
CA SER A 37 0.45 4.14 -3.44
C SER A 37 0.92 2.78 -3.93
N ILE A 38 0.68 1.76 -3.14
CA ILE A 38 0.98 0.37 -3.47
C ILE A 38 -0.29 -0.44 -3.27
N ALA A 39 -0.83 -0.98 -4.34
CA ALA A 39 -1.91 -1.95 -4.26
C ALA A 39 -1.32 -3.36 -4.30
N LEU A 40 -1.75 -4.22 -3.39
CA LEU A 40 -1.30 -5.59 -3.30
C LEU A 40 -2.48 -6.53 -3.53
N ILE A 41 -2.32 -7.44 -4.48
CA ILE A 41 -3.31 -8.47 -4.81
C ILE A 41 -2.72 -9.81 -4.39
N ASN A 42 -3.37 -10.48 -3.45
CA ASN A 42 -2.93 -11.78 -2.95
C ASN A 42 -3.30 -12.92 -3.90
N GLN A 43 -2.89 -14.14 -3.58
CA GLN A 43 -3.13 -15.33 -4.40
C GLN A 43 -4.62 -15.68 -4.58
N THR A 44 -5.49 -15.23 -3.67
CA THR A 44 -6.94 -15.40 -3.77
C THR A 44 -7.63 -14.30 -4.57
N GLY A 45 -6.89 -13.34 -5.11
CA GLY A 45 -7.42 -12.21 -5.87
C GLY A 45 -7.95 -11.07 -5.01
N GLN A 46 -7.65 -11.04 -3.71
CA GLN A 46 -8.07 -9.94 -2.84
C GLN A 46 -7.06 -8.80 -2.87
N ILE A 47 -7.56 -7.57 -3.07
CA ILE A 47 -6.75 -6.35 -3.14
C ILE A 47 -6.86 -5.54 -1.83
N PHE A 48 -5.74 -4.98 -1.40
CA PHE A 48 -5.66 -3.98 -0.35
C PHE A 48 -4.57 -2.95 -0.68
N PHE A 49 -4.57 -1.82 0.04
CA PHE A 49 -3.80 -0.64 -0.34
C PHE A 49 -2.91 -0.14 0.79
N LEU A 50 -1.76 0.41 0.39
CA LEU A 50 -0.85 1.20 1.20
C LEU A 50 -0.70 2.55 0.51
N SER A 51 -0.77 3.67 1.24
CA SER A 51 -0.78 4.98 0.61
C SER A 51 -0.12 6.07 1.45
N SER A 52 0.56 6.99 0.78
CA SER A 52 1.06 8.23 1.38
C SER A 52 -0.07 9.27 1.58
N ASN A 53 -1.19 9.11 0.87
CA ASN A 53 -2.41 9.92 1.03
C ASN A 53 -3.65 9.01 0.99
N PRO A 54 -4.01 8.38 2.12
CA PRO A 54 -5.05 7.38 2.18
C PRO A 54 -6.45 7.89 1.82
N SER A 55 -6.67 9.21 1.80
CA SER A 55 -7.95 9.79 1.38
C SER A 55 -8.26 9.49 -0.09
N ILE A 56 -7.23 9.32 -0.94
CA ILE A 56 -7.42 8.96 -2.35
C ILE A 56 -8.02 7.54 -2.41
N GLU A 57 -7.36 6.57 -1.81
CA GLU A 57 -7.82 5.18 -1.80
C GLU A 57 -9.16 5.03 -1.08
N GLN A 58 -9.38 5.78 0.00
CA GLN A 58 -10.66 5.80 0.69
C GLN A 58 -11.80 6.19 -0.25
N ASN A 59 -11.65 7.28 -1.00
CA ASN A 59 -12.64 7.72 -1.97
C ASN A 59 -12.88 6.66 -3.06
N LEU A 60 -11.81 6.05 -3.56
CA LEU A 60 -11.92 4.98 -4.57
C LEU A 60 -12.67 3.76 -4.01
N ILE A 61 -12.43 3.39 -2.75
CA ILE A 61 -13.09 2.27 -2.08
C ILE A 61 -14.56 2.59 -1.80
N GLU A 62 -14.84 3.71 -1.11
CA GLU A 62 -16.19 4.07 -0.66
C GLU A 62 -17.18 4.31 -1.80
N LYS A 63 -16.67 4.78 -2.94
CA LYS A 63 -17.45 5.04 -4.14
C LYS A 63 -17.40 3.89 -5.15
N ASN A 64 -16.76 2.75 -4.79
CA ASN A 64 -16.52 1.60 -5.66
C ASN A 64 -15.80 1.97 -6.99
N LEU A 65 -15.06 3.06 -7.03
CA LEU A 65 -14.37 3.53 -8.23
C LEU A 65 -13.15 2.68 -8.58
N TRP A 66 -12.55 2.02 -7.59
CA TRP A 66 -11.43 1.11 -7.80
C TRP A 66 -11.77 -0.04 -8.78
N LEU A 67 -13.03 -0.47 -8.83
CA LEU A 67 -13.53 -1.49 -9.77
C LEU A 67 -13.38 -1.07 -11.24
N PHE A 68 -13.44 0.23 -11.51
CA PHE A 68 -13.38 0.81 -12.85
C PHE A 68 -12.01 1.39 -13.19
N ASP A 69 -11.12 1.53 -12.20
CA ASP A 69 -9.78 2.07 -12.42
C ASP A 69 -8.92 1.04 -13.18
N GLY A 70 -8.41 1.46 -14.34
CA GLY A 70 -7.57 0.65 -15.21
C GLY A 70 -6.31 0.10 -14.53
N CYS A 71 -5.84 0.72 -13.44
CA CYS A 71 -4.73 0.21 -12.64
C CYS A 71 -4.99 -1.19 -12.08
N TYR A 72 -6.24 -1.47 -11.71
CA TYR A 72 -6.61 -2.70 -10.99
C TYR A 72 -7.27 -3.73 -11.90
N GLN A 73 -7.24 -3.51 -13.22
CA GLN A 73 -7.73 -4.46 -14.20
C GLN A 73 -6.67 -5.52 -14.52
N SER A 74 -7.11 -6.77 -14.67
CA SER A 74 -6.20 -7.90 -14.98
C SER A 74 -5.44 -7.71 -16.29
N SER A 75 -6.02 -6.99 -17.24
CA SER A 75 -5.36 -6.59 -18.49
C SER A 75 -4.17 -5.66 -18.31
N PHE A 76 -4.04 -5.00 -17.15
CA PHE A 76 -2.90 -4.16 -16.82
C PHE A 76 -1.91 -4.87 -15.91
N PHE A 77 -2.35 -5.35 -14.74
CA PHE A 77 -1.41 -5.88 -13.74
C PHE A 77 -0.82 -7.26 -14.08
N ASN A 78 -1.31 -7.93 -15.13
CA ASN A 78 -0.69 -9.14 -15.69
C ASN A 78 0.32 -8.84 -16.80
N GLN A 79 0.54 -7.57 -17.12
CA GLN A 79 1.54 -7.14 -18.11
C GLN A 79 2.72 -6.51 -17.36
N ASP A 80 3.94 -6.80 -17.79
CA ASP A 80 5.16 -6.17 -17.24
C ASP A 80 5.40 -4.78 -17.88
N MET A 81 4.32 -4.01 -18.07
CA MET A 81 4.39 -2.71 -18.71
C MET A 81 3.83 -1.62 -17.81
N HIS A 82 4.67 -0.64 -17.48
CA HIS A 82 4.22 0.58 -16.84
C HIS A 82 3.40 1.47 -17.78
N LYS A 83 2.40 2.17 -17.23
CA LYS A 83 1.54 3.10 -17.96
C LYS A 83 1.38 4.41 -17.20
N LEU A 84 1.30 5.51 -17.95
CA LEU A 84 0.81 6.77 -17.41
C LEU A 84 -0.68 6.62 -17.05
N TRP A 85 -1.15 7.37 -16.06
CA TRP A 85 -2.55 7.31 -15.68
C TRP A 85 -3.49 7.72 -16.82
N SER A 86 -3.03 8.60 -17.71
CA SER A 86 -3.75 8.99 -18.94
C SER A 86 -3.86 7.87 -19.99
N GLU A 87 -3.03 6.83 -19.90
CA GLU A 87 -3.01 5.68 -20.82
C GLU A 87 -3.79 4.48 -20.29
N LEU A 88 -4.23 4.54 -19.02
CA LEU A 88 -4.94 3.44 -18.39
C LEU A 88 -6.36 3.30 -18.95
N PRO A 89 -6.75 2.10 -19.41
CA PRO A 89 -8.09 1.87 -19.92
C PRO A 89 -9.07 1.70 -18.76
N HIS A 90 -9.67 2.80 -18.30
CA HIS A 90 -10.75 2.74 -17.33
C HIS A 90 -11.98 2.07 -17.95
N THR A 91 -12.63 1.16 -17.24
CA THR A 91 -13.83 0.44 -17.69
C THR A 91 -15.12 1.25 -17.46
N GLY A 92 -15.03 2.35 -16.72
CA GLY A 92 -16.14 3.26 -16.41
C GLY A 92 -15.70 4.37 -15.48
N CYS A 93 -16.60 5.28 -15.15
CA CYS A 93 -16.43 6.33 -14.15
C CYS A 93 -15.14 7.20 -14.31
N THR A 94 -14.61 7.31 -15.51
CA THR A 94 -13.31 7.98 -15.80
C THR A 94 -13.24 9.38 -15.21
N GLY A 95 -14.31 10.18 -15.31
CA GLY A 95 -14.36 11.53 -14.75
C GLY A 95 -14.25 11.54 -13.22
N LEU A 96 -14.93 10.63 -12.53
CA LEU A 96 -14.88 10.52 -11.07
C LEU A 96 -13.53 9.97 -10.59
N ILE A 97 -12.97 9.00 -11.30
CA ILE A 97 -11.62 8.49 -10.99
C ILE A 97 -10.61 9.64 -11.10
N LYS A 98 -10.66 10.41 -12.18
CA LYS A 98 -9.81 11.58 -12.36
C LYS A 98 -10.03 12.62 -11.28
N GLN A 99 -11.28 12.88 -10.89
CA GLN A 99 -11.62 13.82 -9.82
C GLN A 99 -10.93 13.47 -8.52
N TYR A 100 -11.12 12.25 -8.01
CA TYR A 100 -10.62 11.83 -6.70
C TYR A 100 -9.14 11.43 -6.69
N LYS A 101 -8.61 10.95 -7.80
CA LYS A 101 -7.21 10.50 -7.91
C LYS A 101 -6.24 11.61 -8.30
N GLN A 102 -6.70 12.61 -9.05
CA GLN A 102 -5.85 13.65 -9.60
C GLN A 102 -6.27 15.06 -9.18
N ILE A 103 -7.51 15.48 -9.47
CA ILE A 103 -7.91 16.88 -9.32
C ILE A 103 -7.96 17.30 -7.86
N GLU A 104 -8.65 16.57 -7.00
CA GLU A 104 -8.75 16.90 -5.58
C GLU A 104 -7.40 16.90 -4.86
N PRO A 105 -6.52 15.90 -5.02
CA PRO A 105 -5.19 15.93 -4.41
C PRO A 105 -4.20 16.84 -5.13
N GLY A 106 -4.56 17.47 -6.24
CA GLY A 106 -3.71 18.37 -7.02
C GLY A 106 -2.60 17.68 -7.79
N LEU A 107 -2.82 16.42 -8.21
CA LEU A 107 -1.86 15.66 -9.00
C LEU A 107 -2.14 15.87 -10.49
N ILE A 108 -1.14 16.34 -11.23
CA ILE A 108 -1.28 16.63 -12.67
C ILE A 108 -1.15 15.34 -13.50
N THR A 109 -0.27 14.47 -13.09
CA THR A 109 0.03 13.23 -13.80
C THR A 109 0.45 12.13 -12.82
N GLY A 110 0.53 10.93 -13.32
CA GLY A 110 1.06 9.79 -12.56
C GLY A 110 1.39 8.62 -13.47
N ILE A 111 2.12 7.68 -12.90
CA ILE A 111 2.52 6.45 -13.54
C ILE A 111 2.21 5.27 -12.62
N SER A 112 1.77 4.16 -13.19
CA SER A 112 1.57 2.91 -12.47
C SER A 112 2.46 1.82 -13.07
N ILE A 113 3.13 1.08 -12.20
CA ILE A 113 4.12 0.06 -12.53
C ILE A 113 3.69 -1.25 -11.87
N PRO A 114 3.21 -2.24 -12.63
CA PRO A 114 2.93 -3.57 -12.09
C PRO A 114 4.24 -4.34 -11.86
N ALA A 115 4.28 -5.16 -10.84
CA ALA A 115 5.41 -6.05 -10.56
C ALA A 115 4.99 -7.21 -9.65
N GLU A 116 5.76 -8.27 -9.66
CA GLU A 116 5.65 -9.34 -8.66
C GLU A 116 6.41 -8.93 -7.38
N TYR A 117 5.81 -9.24 -6.23
CA TYR A 117 6.43 -9.03 -4.93
C TYR A 117 6.09 -10.17 -3.96
N GLY A 118 6.99 -11.12 -3.82
CA GLY A 118 6.74 -12.34 -3.07
C GLY A 118 5.54 -13.12 -3.62
N SER A 119 4.52 -13.32 -2.81
CA SER A 119 3.26 -13.98 -3.22
C SER A 119 2.19 -13.02 -3.74
N TYR A 120 2.51 -11.74 -3.89
CA TYR A 120 1.57 -10.71 -4.34
C TYR A 120 1.86 -10.26 -5.76
N LYS A 121 0.80 -9.90 -6.48
CA LYS A 121 0.91 -8.95 -7.59
C LYS A 121 0.81 -7.55 -6.99
N ALA A 122 1.82 -6.73 -7.24
CA ALA A 122 1.90 -5.38 -6.71
C ALA A 122 1.74 -4.35 -7.83
N ILE A 123 1.05 -3.26 -7.54
CA ILE A 123 0.93 -2.12 -8.44
C ILE A 123 1.46 -0.91 -7.70
N PHE A 124 2.60 -0.41 -8.16
CA PHE A 124 3.24 0.78 -7.60
C PHE A 124 2.77 2.00 -8.40
N SER A 125 2.07 2.91 -7.77
CA SER A 125 1.55 4.14 -8.38
C SER A 125 2.26 5.35 -7.80
N PHE A 126 2.73 6.24 -8.68
CA PHE A 126 3.40 7.48 -8.33
C PHE A 126 2.67 8.65 -8.97
N GLY A 127 2.37 9.67 -8.19
CA GLY A 127 1.69 10.87 -8.66
C GLY A 127 2.55 12.11 -8.48
N LEU A 128 2.38 13.07 -9.39
CA LEU A 128 3.17 14.29 -9.45
C LEU A 128 2.27 15.53 -9.57
N LYS A 129 2.64 16.57 -8.82
CA LYS A 129 2.07 17.91 -8.92
C LYS A 129 2.69 18.78 -10.01
N ARG A 130 3.76 18.29 -10.64
CA ARG A 130 4.48 18.95 -11.74
C ARG A 130 4.72 17.98 -12.87
N ILE A 131 4.85 18.52 -14.08
CA ILE A 131 5.26 17.74 -15.24
C ILE A 131 6.73 17.35 -15.05
N ASN A 132 7.01 16.06 -15.16
CA ASN A 132 8.37 15.53 -15.19
C ASN A 132 8.60 14.84 -16.55
N PRO A 133 9.50 15.39 -17.41
CA PRO A 133 9.73 14.85 -18.75
C PRO A 133 10.19 13.38 -18.75
N TYR A 134 10.95 12.96 -17.74
CA TYR A 134 11.45 11.58 -17.62
C TYR A 134 10.31 10.59 -17.37
N ILE A 135 9.30 10.99 -16.59
CA ILE A 135 8.11 10.19 -16.35
C ILE A 135 7.20 10.23 -17.57
N GLN A 136 6.98 11.40 -18.18
CA GLN A 136 6.15 11.54 -19.39
C GLN A 136 6.67 10.69 -20.54
N ASN A 137 7.99 10.64 -20.71
CA ASN A 137 8.65 9.84 -21.74
C ASN A 137 8.86 8.39 -21.32
N LYS A 138 8.43 7.99 -20.13
CA LYS A 138 8.57 6.64 -19.58
C LYS A 138 10.01 6.10 -19.72
N THR A 139 11.00 6.92 -19.41
CA THR A 139 12.41 6.55 -19.50
C THR A 139 12.67 5.33 -18.60
N SER A 140 13.21 4.25 -19.16
CA SER A 140 13.40 2.97 -18.44
C SER A 140 14.15 3.12 -17.13
N ILE A 141 15.26 3.86 -17.13
CA ILE A 141 16.07 4.12 -15.92
C ILE A 141 15.24 4.79 -14.83
N HIS A 142 14.35 5.72 -15.20
CA HIS A 142 13.52 6.42 -14.22
C HIS A 142 12.40 5.54 -13.67
N CYS A 143 11.78 4.74 -14.52
CA CYS A 143 10.76 3.76 -14.10
C CYS A 143 11.37 2.67 -13.20
N GLU A 144 12.57 2.19 -13.52
CA GLU A 144 13.31 1.24 -12.67
C GLU A 144 13.66 1.84 -11.31
N LYS A 145 14.09 3.11 -11.27
CA LYS A 145 14.32 3.82 -10.01
C LYS A 145 13.05 3.94 -9.17
N LEU A 146 11.93 4.34 -9.77
CA LEU A 146 10.64 4.41 -9.08
C LEU A 146 10.23 3.04 -8.53
N LEU A 147 10.33 1.99 -9.33
CA LEU A 147 10.01 0.62 -8.90
C LEU A 147 10.91 0.16 -7.75
N ALA A 148 12.22 0.43 -7.84
CA ALA A 148 13.17 0.09 -6.77
C ALA A 148 12.82 0.80 -5.45
N MET A 149 12.46 2.08 -5.51
CA MET A 149 12.03 2.86 -4.35
C MET A 149 10.70 2.38 -3.78
N GLY A 150 9.74 2.02 -4.64
CA GLY A 150 8.48 1.43 -4.21
C GLY A 150 8.67 0.08 -3.50
N LYS A 151 9.52 -0.79 -4.05
CA LYS A 151 9.87 -2.08 -3.42
C LYS A 151 10.62 -1.88 -2.10
N TYR A 152 11.48 -0.87 -2.02
CA TYR A 152 12.16 -0.50 -0.78
C TYR A 152 11.15 -0.07 0.29
N ALA A 153 10.23 0.84 -0.04
CA ALA A 153 9.17 1.29 0.87
C ALA A 153 8.32 0.10 1.36
N LEU A 154 7.91 -0.78 0.44
CA LEU A 154 7.11 -1.96 0.78
C LEU A 154 7.85 -2.89 1.74
N ARG A 155 9.14 -3.11 1.55
CA ARG A 155 9.98 -3.91 2.46
C ARG A 155 10.03 -3.29 3.85
N GLN A 156 10.29 -1.98 3.94
CA GLN A 156 10.32 -1.27 5.22
C GLN A 156 8.97 -1.36 5.95
N ILE A 157 7.85 -1.24 5.22
CA ILE A 157 6.52 -1.38 5.81
C ILE A 157 6.31 -2.80 6.34
N GLN A 158 6.73 -3.84 5.62
CA GLN A 158 6.61 -5.23 6.06
C GLN A 158 7.38 -5.55 7.34
N ASP A 159 8.48 -4.86 7.61
CA ASP A 159 9.25 -5.04 8.85
C ASP A 159 8.48 -4.55 10.09
N TYR A 160 7.52 -3.65 9.91
CA TYR A 160 6.73 -3.06 11.00
C TYR A 160 5.28 -3.55 11.05
N LEU A 161 4.70 -3.97 9.92
CA LEU A 161 3.28 -4.26 9.80
C LEU A 161 3.03 -5.67 9.27
N THR A 162 2.02 -6.32 9.85
CA THR A 162 1.48 -7.58 9.31
C THR A 162 0.35 -7.26 8.35
N PHE A 163 0.43 -7.75 7.12
CA PHE A 163 -0.61 -7.54 6.11
C PHE A 163 -1.92 -8.25 6.45
N PRO A 164 -3.06 -7.73 5.98
CA PRO A 164 -4.38 -8.21 6.39
C PRO A 164 -4.62 -9.70 6.15
N ASP A 165 -4.09 -10.23 5.06
CA ASP A 165 -4.22 -11.65 4.67
C ASP A 165 -3.37 -12.61 5.51
N LYS A 166 -2.35 -12.09 6.23
CA LYS A 166 -1.49 -12.87 7.13
C LYS A 166 -1.98 -12.87 8.58
N GLN A 167 -2.96 -12.06 8.92
CA GLN A 167 -3.50 -11.98 10.29
C GLN A 167 -4.33 -13.21 10.71
N SER A 168 -4.56 -14.18 9.82
CA SER A 168 -5.37 -15.38 10.10
C SER A 168 -4.69 -16.41 11.02
N TYR A 169 -3.41 -16.25 11.32
CA TYR A 169 -2.68 -17.09 12.26
C TYR A 169 -2.34 -16.30 13.52
N THR A 170 -3.34 -15.98 14.32
CA THR A 170 -3.11 -15.62 15.72
C THR A 170 -2.61 -16.85 16.44
N ILE A 171 -1.30 -17.06 16.47
CA ILE A 171 -0.69 -17.81 17.54
C ILE A 171 -1.09 -17.06 18.80
N ALA A 172 -1.95 -17.63 19.60
CA ALA A 172 -2.36 -17.09 20.88
C ALA A 172 -1.08 -16.71 21.63
N LYS A 173 -0.84 -15.41 21.83
CA LYS A 173 0.31 -14.96 22.62
C LYS A 173 0.24 -15.70 23.94
N PRO A 174 1.26 -16.45 24.37
CA PRO A 174 1.22 -17.12 25.65
C PRO A 174 0.98 -16.04 26.69
N LYS A 175 -0.10 -16.18 27.48
CA LYS A 175 -0.37 -15.31 28.62
C LYS A 175 0.78 -15.60 29.60
N LEU A 176 1.73 -14.69 29.70
CA LEU A 176 2.72 -14.70 30.77
C LEU A 176 1.96 -14.55 32.09
N LYS A 177 1.80 -15.65 32.82
CA LYS A 177 1.39 -15.62 34.21
C LYS A 177 2.63 -15.23 35.02
N LEU A 178 2.61 -13.99 35.55
CA LEU A 178 3.57 -13.60 36.57
C LEU A 178 3.27 -14.39 37.83
N ILE A 179 4.07 -15.40 38.15
CA ILE A 179 4.01 -16.12 39.41
C ILE A 179 4.92 -15.33 40.37
N ILE A 180 4.32 -14.45 41.15
CA ILE A 180 5.02 -13.78 42.29
C ILE A 180 5.07 -14.80 43.43
N ASN A 181 6.21 -15.41 43.64
CA ASN A 181 6.44 -16.33 44.74
C ASN A 181 6.90 -15.52 45.96
N ASN A 182 5.96 -14.91 46.70
CA ASN A 182 6.25 -14.24 47.96
C ASN A 182 6.04 -15.22 49.12
N GLN A 183 6.89 -16.23 49.24
CA GLN A 183 7.04 -16.98 50.49
C GLN A 183 8.42 -16.68 51.07
N VAL A 184 8.53 -15.56 51.78
CA VAL A 184 9.58 -15.39 52.76
C VAL A 184 8.96 -15.78 54.11
N THR A 185 9.16 -17.03 54.51
CA THR A 185 8.89 -17.47 55.88
C THR A 185 10.05 -16.99 56.77
N TYR A 186 9.79 -16.03 57.62
CA TYR A 186 10.70 -15.73 58.73
C TYR A 186 10.42 -16.75 59.82
N GLU A 187 11.33 -17.69 60.06
CA GLU A 187 11.36 -18.49 61.25
C GLU A 187 11.88 -17.62 62.39
N HIS A 188 11.00 -17.31 63.36
CA HIS A 188 11.41 -16.79 64.64
C HIS A 188 11.88 -17.99 65.50
N THR A 189 13.16 -18.04 65.81
CA THR A 189 13.71 -18.84 66.90
C THR A 189 13.57 -18.06 68.19
N PRO A 190 12.88 -18.57 69.23
CA PRO A 190 12.93 -17.98 70.57
C PRO A 190 14.17 -18.47 71.27
N GLY A 191 14.97 -17.55 71.81
CA GLY A 191 16.03 -17.77 72.72
C GLY A 191 15.73 -17.13 74.10
#